data_81c2c87bbef7961a6cc7564aee666130
#
_entry.id   81c2c87bbef7961a6cc7564aee666130
#
_cell.length_a   1.000
_cell.length_b   1.000
_cell.length_c   1.000
_cell.angle_alpha   90.00
_cell.angle_beta   90.00
_cell.angle_gamma   90.00
#
_symmetry.space_group_name_H-M   'P 1'
#
loop_
_entity.id
_entity.type
_entity.pdbx_description
1 polymer ?
#
loop_
_entity_poly.entity_id
_entity_poly.type
_entity_poly.pdbx_seq_one_letter_code
_entity_poly.pdbx_strand_id
1 'polypeptide(L)'
;MKQVGGGVVSEGEKVTVRENDAELEKILEKSKTVIKVIGCGGSGTNTIERMTVDGIFGADLFALNTDAQHLLFSKVDNKLLIGKKTTKGLGAGSIPKLGEEAAKENDSDIRAMVEDADMVFVTCGLGGGTGTGSAPVVAQAVQEAGALTIGVVTVPFKAEGDVRMENTDVGLEKLRENTDTLIVIPNDRLLEVVPRLPLNDAFRVADEVLMRAVKGITELITKPGLINLDFADVRTVMKDGGMAMIGFGEADGQNKAIESVRKALSSPLLDVDVSDAKSALVNVTGGEDMTVEEAESALQEVSKMMSPDARIIWGVQVSPELKNVLRTLLIVTGVKSEQIYAKRDTKKERYGIEIVH
;
A
#
# COMPACT_ATOMS: atom_id res chain seq x y z
N MET A 1 -17.04 17.01 79.63
CA MET A 1 -16.18 15.81 79.52
C MET A 1 -16.24 15.25 78.14
N LYS A 2 -15.06 15.04 77.57
CA LYS A 2 -14.59 14.34 76.38
C LYS A 2 -14.60 15.12 75.05
N GLN A 3 -13.40 15.65 74.78
CA GLN A 3 -12.83 15.91 73.46
C GLN A 3 -12.73 14.61 72.63
N VAL A 4 -12.97 14.68 71.33
CA VAL A 4 -12.36 13.83 70.30
C VAL A 4 -12.18 14.77 69.09
N GLY A 5 -11.07 15.24 68.78
CA GLY A 5 -10.06 14.68 67.96
C GLY A 5 -10.19 15.22 66.51
N GLY A 6 -9.62 16.44 66.28
CA GLY A 6 -9.48 17.00 64.91
C GLY A 6 -8.44 16.22 64.11
N GLY A 7 -8.84 15.59 63.02
CA GLY A 7 -7.93 15.19 61.98
C GLY A 7 -7.83 16.28 60.94
N VAL A 8 -6.64 16.89 60.82
CA VAL A 8 -6.25 17.77 59.71
C VAL A 8 -6.14 16.87 58.47
N VAL A 9 -7.13 16.96 57.56
CA VAL A 9 -7.00 16.41 56.23
C VAL A 9 -6.13 17.38 55.42
N SER A 10 -4.91 16.96 55.11
CA SER A 10 -4.05 17.64 54.19
C SER A 10 -4.78 17.87 52.85
N GLU A 11 -4.84 19.10 52.40
CA GLU A 11 -5.24 19.42 51.04
C GLU A 11 -4.30 18.68 50.09
N GLY A 12 -4.73 17.52 49.60
CA GLY A 12 -4.09 16.89 48.44
C GLY A 12 -4.25 17.79 47.23
N GLU A 13 -3.15 18.10 46.58
CA GLU A 13 -3.09 18.79 45.31
C GLU A 13 -4.16 18.20 44.38
N LYS A 14 -5.16 18.99 44.06
CA LYS A 14 -6.07 18.70 42.95
C LYS A 14 -5.27 18.84 41.68
N VAL A 15 -4.74 17.72 41.18
CA VAL A 15 -4.23 17.65 39.81
C VAL A 15 -5.38 18.03 38.90
N THR A 16 -5.28 19.21 38.28
CA THR A 16 -6.31 19.70 37.38
C THR A 16 -6.27 18.87 36.12
N VAL A 17 -7.36 18.16 35.86
CA VAL A 17 -7.55 17.29 34.66
C VAL A 17 -7.14 17.96 33.35
N ARG A 18 -7.23 19.29 33.27
CA ARG A 18 -6.85 20.07 32.09
C ARG A 18 -5.34 20.16 31.80
N GLU A 19 -4.48 20.09 32.81
CA GLU A 19 -3.01 20.07 32.60
C GLU A 19 -2.57 18.70 32.08
N ASN A 20 -3.21 17.62 32.53
CA ASN A 20 -2.97 16.27 32.02
C ASN A 20 -3.41 16.12 30.55
N ASP A 21 -4.52 16.73 30.14
CA ASP A 21 -5.01 16.64 28.76
C ASP A 21 -4.05 17.32 27.79
N ALA A 22 -3.51 18.49 28.13
CA ALA A 22 -2.53 19.20 27.27
C ALA A 22 -1.18 18.46 27.18
N GLU A 23 -0.80 17.72 28.22
CA GLU A 23 0.40 16.88 28.19
C GLU A 23 0.15 15.60 27.37
N LEU A 24 -1.02 15.00 27.50
CA LEU A 24 -1.47 13.86 26.70
C LEU A 24 -1.59 14.24 25.22
N GLU A 25 -2.13 15.39 24.88
CA GLU A 25 -2.18 15.91 23.51
C GLU A 25 -0.78 16.05 22.91
N LYS A 26 0.18 16.62 23.64
CA LYS A 26 1.58 16.72 23.18
C LYS A 26 2.28 15.37 23.02
N ILE A 27 1.95 14.40 23.88
CA ILE A 27 2.46 13.03 23.74
C ILE A 27 1.83 12.37 22.52
N LEU A 28 0.52 12.52 22.33
CA LEU A 28 -0.20 11.99 21.15
C LEU A 28 0.31 12.59 19.85
N GLU A 29 0.59 13.89 19.78
CA GLU A 29 1.19 14.53 18.62
C GLU A 29 2.59 13.97 18.30
N LYS A 30 3.40 13.71 19.34
CA LYS A 30 4.75 13.13 19.17
C LYS A 30 4.75 11.63 18.87
N SER A 31 3.72 10.92 19.28
CA SER A 31 3.58 9.47 19.03
C SER A 31 2.80 9.14 17.77
N LYS A 32 2.34 10.15 17.03
CA LYS A 32 1.60 9.96 15.79
C LYS A 32 2.52 9.37 14.73
N THR A 33 2.17 8.20 14.21
CA THR A 33 2.90 7.54 13.13
C THR A 33 2.92 8.43 11.88
N VAL A 34 4.10 8.75 11.38
CA VAL A 34 4.29 9.54 10.16
C VAL A 34 4.29 8.60 8.95
N ILE A 35 3.22 8.67 8.17
CA ILE A 35 3.04 7.86 6.97
C ILE A 35 3.14 8.75 5.74
N LYS A 36 3.96 8.35 4.78
CA LYS A 36 4.09 9.06 3.50
C LYS A 36 3.76 8.14 2.34
N VAL A 37 3.19 8.72 1.29
CA VAL A 37 2.91 8.02 0.03
C VAL A 37 3.59 8.77 -1.10
N ILE A 38 4.51 8.12 -1.78
CA ILE A 38 5.32 8.70 -2.84
C ILE A 38 4.96 8.02 -4.17
N GLY A 39 4.31 8.76 -5.06
CA GLY A 39 3.98 8.31 -6.41
C GLY A 39 5.07 8.65 -7.40
N CYS A 40 5.68 7.63 -8.00
CA CYS A 40 6.80 7.77 -8.93
C CYS A 40 6.34 7.66 -10.40
N GLY A 41 6.67 8.64 -11.21
CA GLY A 41 6.36 8.71 -12.63
C GLY A 41 4.89 9.01 -12.93
N GLY A 42 4.46 8.78 -14.18
CA GLY A 42 3.13 9.14 -14.65
C GLY A 42 2.00 8.45 -13.89
N SER A 43 2.00 7.12 -13.83
CA SER A 43 0.99 6.35 -13.11
C SER A 43 1.01 6.67 -11.60
N GLY A 44 2.21 6.75 -10.98
CA GLY A 44 2.32 7.15 -9.57
C GLY A 44 1.72 8.54 -9.31
N THR A 45 2.01 9.52 -10.19
CA THR A 45 1.41 10.86 -10.09
C THR A 45 -0.12 10.81 -10.17
N ASN A 46 -0.68 10.03 -11.10
CA ASN A 46 -2.14 9.84 -11.22
C ASN A 46 -2.76 9.21 -9.97
N THR A 47 -2.09 8.20 -9.41
CA THR A 47 -2.53 7.54 -8.18
C THR A 47 -2.56 8.52 -7.01
N ILE A 48 -1.51 9.33 -6.83
CA ILE A 48 -1.46 10.36 -5.79
C ILE A 48 -2.53 11.44 -6.01
N GLU A 49 -2.75 11.87 -7.24
CA GLU A 49 -3.80 12.84 -7.56
C GLU A 49 -5.19 12.31 -7.16
N ARG A 50 -5.48 11.03 -7.42
CA ARG A 50 -6.74 10.40 -6.97
C ARG A 50 -6.84 10.36 -5.46
N MET A 51 -5.77 9.95 -4.77
CA MET A 51 -5.74 9.96 -3.30
C MET A 51 -5.98 11.35 -2.73
N THR A 52 -5.48 12.40 -3.40
CA THR A 52 -5.72 13.80 -3.01
C THR A 52 -7.19 14.18 -3.19
N VAL A 53 -7.82 13.76 -4.29
CA VAL A 53 -9.23 14.09 -4.61
C VAL A 53 -10.20 13.32 -3.74
N ASP A 54 -9.97 12.00 -3.56
CA ASP A 54 -10.83 11.10 -2.78
C ASP A 54 -10.62 11.26 -1.27
N GLY A 55 -9.53 11.93 -0.88
CA GLY A 55 -9.09 12.09 0.50
C GLY A 55 -8.51 10.81 1.08
N ILE A 56 -7.31 10.88 1.59
CA ILE A 56 -6.69 9.86 2.44
C ILE A 56 -6.42 10.47 3.81
N PHE A 57 -6.76 9.73 4.85
CA PHE A 57 -6.55 10.21 6.21
C PHE A 57 -5.23 9.71 6.77
N GLY A 58 -4.44 10.63 7.35
CA GLY A 58 -3.26 10.29 8.13
C GLY A 58 -2.01 9.94 7.32
N ALA A 59 -1.91 10.36 6.06
CA ALA A 59 -0.71 10.23 5.26
C ALA A 59 -0.41 11.49 4.46
N ASP A 60 0.87 11.83 4.32
CA ASP A 60 1.36 12.90 3.45
C ASP A 60 1.61 12.37 2.05
N LEU A 61 1.08 13.06 1.04
CA LEU A 61 1.09 12.65 -0.36
C LEU A 61 2.13 13.43 -1.16
N PHE A 62 2.97 12.71 -1.92
CA PHE A 62 4.03 13.27 -2.76
C PHE A 62 3.97 12.71 -4.17
N ALA A 63 4.06 13.56 -5.19
CA ALA A 63 4.24 13.15 -6.57
C ALA A 63 5.66 13.47 -7.05
N LEU A 64 6.36 12.46 -7.57
CA LEU A 64 7.72 12.54 -8.06
C LEU A 64 7.75 12.14 -9.54
N ASN A 65 8.18 13.05 -10.42
CA ASN A 65 8.15 12.81 -11.86
C ASN A 65 9.30 13.54 -12.58
N THR A 66 9.66 13.05 -13.77
CA THR A 66 10.58 13.71 -14.72
C THR A 66 9.84 14.57 -15.74
N ASP A 67 8.52 14.50 -15.80
CA ASP A 67 7.65 15.26 -16.69
C ASP A 67 7.10 16.49 -15.96
N ALA A 68 7.63 17.67 -16.32
CA ALA A 68 7.25 18.93 -15.70
C ALA A 68 5.80 19.32 -16.01
N GLN A 69 5.32 19.02 -17.22
CA GLN A 69 3.97 19.35 -17.65
C GLN A 69 2.95 18.51 -16.87
N HIS A 70 3.19 17.22 -16.73
CA HIS A 70 2.31 16.34 -15.96
C HIS A 70 2.23 16.77 -14.49
N LEU A 71 3.36 17.07 -13.85
CA LEU A 71 3.38 17.59 -12.48
C LEU A 71 2.64 18.92 -12.33
N LEU A 72 2.82 19.84 -13.30
CA LEU A 72 2.18 21.16 -13.24
C LEU A 72 0.66 21.06 -13.23
N PHE A 73 0.08 20.19 -14.05
CA PHE A 73 -1.35 20.03 -14.19
C PHE A 73 -2.00 19.10 -13.16
N SER A 74 -1.21 18.29 -12.43
CA SER A 74 -1.74 17.44 -11.37
C SER A 74 -2.23 18.27 -10.18
N LYS A 75 -3.25 17.77 -9.45
CA LYS A 75 -3.82 18.41 -8.25
C LYS A 75 -3.13 18.02 -6.95
N VAL A 76 -1.93 17.49 -7.04
CA VAL A 76 -1.12 17.09 -5.88
C VAL A 76 -0.46 18.32 -5.26
N ASP A 77 -0.46 18.44 -3.94
CA ASP A 77 0.15 19.58 -3.25
C ASP A 77 1.68 19.49 -3.22
N ASN A 78 2.22 18.32 -2.84
CA ASN A 78 3.66 18.12 -2.75
C ASN A 78 4.20 17.48 -4.03
N LYS A 79 4.97 18.24 -4.79
CA LYS A 79 5.51 17.86 -6.11
C LYS A 79 7.01 17.95 -6.14
N LEU A 80 7.68 16.91 -6.62
CA LEU A 80 9.12 16.93 -6.86
C LEU A 80 9.42 16.61 -8.33
N LEU A 81 9.93 17.61 -9.08
CA LEU A 81 10.48 17.41 -10.41
C LEU A 81 11.92 16.93 -10.29
N ILE A 82 12.15 15.66 -10.65
CA ILE A 82 13.47 15.04 -10.64
C ILE A 82 14.15 15.10 -12.00
N GLY A 83 15.48 15.08 -12.03
CA GLY A 83 16.28 14.97 -13.24
C GLY A 83 16.19 16.21 -14.13
N LYS A 84 16.20 17.42 -13.55
CA LYS A 84 16.15 18.68 -14.31
C LYS A 84 17.28 18.80 -15.34
N LYS A 85 18.46 18.25 -15.05
CA LYS A 85 19.60 18.21 -15.99
C LYS A 85 19.48 17.00 -16.91
N THR A 86 19.15 15.84 -16.38
CA THR A 86 19.09 14.57 -17.10
C THR A 86 17.97 14.54 -18.13
N THR A 87 16.74 14.95 -17.78
CA THR A 87 15.55 14.83 -18.65
C THR A 87 15.02 16.17 -19.15
N LYS A 88 15.48 17.28 -18.57
CA LYS A 88 15.03 18.66 -18.90
C LYS A 88 13.52 18.86 -18.77
N GLY A 89 12.85 18.06 -17.92
CA GLY A 89 11.41 18.12 -17.72
C GLY A 89 10.57 17.45 -18.82
N LEU A 90 11.19 16.69 -19.74
CA LEU A 90 10.53 16.05 -20.89
C LEU A 90 10.16 14.58 -20.65
N GLY A 91 10.31 14.07 -19.43
CA GLY A 91 10.10 12.66 -19.12
C GLY A 91 11.32 11.79 -19.42
N ALA A 92 11.25 10.49 -19.08
CA ALA A 92 12.34 9.54 -19.25
C ALA A 92 12.20 8.64 -20.51
N GLY A 93 11.22 8.88 -21.38
CA GLY A 93 11.07 8.21 -22.69
C GLY A 93 11.04 6.68 -22.64
N SER A 94 10.40 6.09 -21.64
CA SER A 94 10.37 4.62 -21.42
C SER A 94 11.74 3.97 -21.19
N ILE A 95 12.73 4.75 -20.74
CA ILE A 95 14.09 4.27 -20.44
C ILE A 95 14.30 4.30 -18.91
N PRO A 96 14.22 3.15 -18.20
CA PRO A 96 14.36 3.09 -16.72
C PRO A 96 15.68 3.67 -16.22
N LYS A 97 16.77 3.50 -16.98
CA LYS A 97 18.07 4.05 -16.62
C LYS A 97 18.05 5.58 -16.51
N LEU A 98 17.34 6.29 -17.40
CA LEU A 98 17.16 7.75 -17.29
C LEU A 98 16.31 8.13 -16.07
N GLY A 99 15.29 7.35 -15.73
CA GLY A 99 14.50 7.54 -14.52
C GLY A 99 15.33 7.37 -13.26
N GLU A 100 16.21 6.37 -13.22
CA GLU A 100 17.15 6.12 -12.12
C GLU A 100 18.16 7.26 -11.98
N GLU A 101 18.78 7.68 -13.07
CA GLU A 101 19.73 8.81 -13.08
C GLU A 101 19.06 10.12 -12.64
N ALA A 102 17.81 10.35 -13.07
CA ALA A 102 17.03 11.50 -12.65
C ALA A 102 16.73 11.50 -11.14
N ALA A 103 16.40 10.33 -10.56
CA ALA A 103 16.20 10.21 -9.11
C ALA A 103 17.50 10.43 -8.34
N LYS A 104 18.61 9.87 -8.81
CA LYS A 104 19.95 10.08 -8.21
C LYS A 104 20.41 11.54 -8.28
N GLU A 105 20.04 12.28 -9.32
CA GLU A 105 20.29 13.73 -9.40
C GLU A 105 19.66 14.51 -8.25
N ASN A 106 18.52 14.03 -7.74
CA ASN A 106 17.76 14.64 -6.66
C ASN A 106 17.81 13.82 -5.35
N ASP A 107 18.86 13.04 -5.12
CA ASP A 107 18.99 12.17 -3.94
C ASP A 107 18.80 12.94 -2.63
N SER A 108 19.38 14.13 -2.49
CA SER A 108 19.23 14.98 -1.30
C SER A 108 17.77 15.39 -1.02
N ASP A 109 17.02 15.72 -2.08
CA ASP A 109 15.62 16.14 -1.94
C ASP A 109 14.75 14.92 -1.54
N ILE A 110 15.04 13.75 -2.12
CA ILE A 110 14.35 12.49 -1.80
C ILE A 110 14.61 12.08 -0.35
N ARG A 111 15.86 12.16 0.11
CA ARG A 111 16.23 11.85 1.51
C ARG A 111 15.55 12.79 2.50
N ALA A 112 15.56 14.09 2.23
CA ALA A 112 14.88 15.08 3.07
C ALA A 112 13.36 14.82 3.13
N MET A 113 12.76 14.32 2.03
CA MET A 113 11.34 13.98 1.99
C MET A 113 10.97 12.81 2.91
N VAL A 114 11.89 11.88 3.18
CA VAL A 114 11.59 10.63 3.90
C VAL A 114 12.20 10.57 5.30
N GLU A 115 12.99 11.56 5.71
CA GLU A 115 13.82 11.56 6.94
C GLU A 115 13.02 11.30 8.22
N ASP A 116 11.81 11.85 8.33
CA ASP A 116 10.97 11.78 9.53
C ASP A 116 9.85 10.70 9.41
N ALA A 117 9.87 9.87 8.36
CA ALA A 117 8.82 8.90 8.14
C ALA A 117 9.02 7.61 8.96
N ASP A 118 7.94 7.09 9.54
CA ASP A 118 7.89 5.75 10.13
C ASP A 118 7.56 4.68 9.10
N MET A 119 6.73 5.05 8.10
CA MET A 119 6.31 4.17 7.01
C MET A 119 6.16 4.97 5.71
N VAL A 120 6.65 4.39 4.62
CA VAL A 120 6.50 4.98 3.29
C VAL A 120 5.97 3.96 2.29
N PHE A 121 4.91 4.34 1.62
CA PHE A 121 4.44 3.66 0.42
C PHE A 121 5.13 4.26 -0.80
N VAL A 122 5.78 3.42 -1.59
CA VAL A 122 6.33 3.80 -2.89
C VAL A 122 5.47 3.17 -3.98
N THR A 123 4.74 4.01 -4.74
CA THR A 123 3.81 3.52 -5.76
C THR A 123 4.20 3.96 -7.15
N CYS A 124 4.10 3.05 -8.11
CA CYS A 124 4.33 3.34 -9.52
C CYS A 124 3.68 2.30 -10.44
N GLY A 125 3.45 2.67 -11.70
CA GLY A 125 3.26 1.72 -12.79
C GLY A 125 4.61 1.35 -13.39
N LEU A 126 4.92 0.06 -13.39
CA LEU A 126 6.14 -0.47 -13.98
C LEU A 126 6.06 -0.51 -15.52
N GLY A 127 7.21 -0.70 -16.16
CA GLY A 127 7.33 -0.77 -17.62
C GLY A 127 7.66 0.56 -18.29
N GLY A 128 7.39 1.71 -17.62
CA GLY A 128 7.80 3.03 -18.09
C GLY A 128 9.25 3.36 -17.70
N GLY A 129 9.69 4.56 -18.06
CA GLY A 129 11.04 5.03 -17.73
C GLY A 129 11.14 5.59 -16.31
N THR A 130 10.30 6.59 -15.98
CA THR A 130 10.40 7.32 -14.73
C THR A 130 10.04 6.44 -13.52
N GLY A 131 8.84 5.85 -13.49
CA GLY A 131 8.40 5.05 -12.34
C GLY A 131 9.30 3.85 -12.09
N THR A 132 9.60 3.08 -13.15
CA THR A 132 10.45 1.88 -13.08
C THR A 132 11.87 2.20 -12.60
N GLY A 133 12.43 3.35 -13.02
CA GLY A 133 13.79 3.74 -12.66
C GLY A 133 13.89 4.44 -11.31
N SER A 134 12.97 5.35 -11.01
CA SER A 134 13.04 6.17 -9.79
C SER A 134 12.52 5.48 -8.53
N ALA A 135 11.49 4.62 -8.65
CA ALA A 135 10.89 3.99 -7.48
C ALA A 135 11.88 3.14 -6.65
N PRO A 136 12.80 2.34 -7.25
CA PRO A 136 13.82 1.63 -6.47
C PRO A 136 14.78 2.58 -5.74
N VAL A 137 15.13 3.74 -6.31
CA VAL A 137 16.00 4.74 -5.68
C VAL A 137 15.29 5.38 -4.49
N VAL A 138 14.01 5.71 -4.63
CA VAL A 138 13.18 6.21 -3.53
C VAL A 138 13.07 5.16 -2.44
N ALA A 139 12.77 3.91 -2.79
CA ALA A 139 12.65 2.81 -1.82
C ALA A 139 13.95 2.60 -1.03
N GLN A 140 15.10 2.67 -1.71
CA GLN A 140 16.42 2.60 -1.07
C GLN A 140 16.60 3.74 -0.05
N ALA A 141 16.27 4.97 -0.42
CA ALA A 141 16.38 6.12 0.49
C ALA A 141 15.48 5.96 1.73
N VAL A 142 14.28 5.41 1.56
CA VAL A 142 13.35 5.09 2.66
C VAL A 142 13.95 4.03 3.59
N GLN A 143 14.48 2.95 3.04
CA GLN A 143 15.09 1.87 3.79
C GLN A 143 16.31 2.35 4.58
N GLU A 144 17.16 3.18 3.96
CA GLU A 144 18.32 3.79 4.62
C GLU A 144 17.92 4.78 5.75
N ALA A 145 16.75 5.42 5.65
CA ALA A 145 16.18 6.23 6.73
C ALA A 145 15.60 5.37 7.88
N GLY A 146 15.46 4.05 7.71
CA GLY A 146 14.94 3.12 8.73
C GLY A 146 13.42 3.03 8.80
N ALA A 147 12.70 3.66 7.88
CA ALA A 147 11.26 3.57 7.77
C ALA A 147 10.81 2.23 7.16
N LEU A 148 9.61 1.78 7.54
CA LEU A 148 8.99 0.61 6.91
C LEU A 148 8.68 0.94 5.45
N THR A 149 9.28 0.19 4.51
CA THR A 149 9.20 0.45 3.07
C THR A 149 8.25 -0.52 2.40
N ILE A 150 7.13 -0.02 1.89
CA ILE A 150 6.12 -0.83 1.18
C ILE A 150 6.02 -0.37 -0.27
N GLY A 151 6.42 -1.23 -1.21
CA GLY A 151 6.16 -1.04 -2.63
C GLY A 151 4.73 -1.45 -2.99
N VAL A 152 4.00 -0.61 -3.73
CA VAL A 152 2.68 -0.98 -4.29
C VAL A 152 2.70 -0.61 -5.77
N VAL A 153 2.82 -1.61 -6.63
CA VAL A 153 3.12 -1.39 -8.05
C VAL A 153 2.20 -2.17 -8.98
N THR A 154 1.97 -1.62 -10.17
CA THR A 154 1.26 -2.33 -11.23
C THR A 154 2.22 -2.86 -12.28
N VAL A 155 1.92 -4.06 -12.79
CA VAL A 155 2.55 -4.65 -13.97
C VAL A 155 1.70 -4.28 -15.19
N PRO A 156 2.32 -3.79 -16.29
CA PRO A 156 1.58 -3.35 -17.46
C PRO A 156 0.75 -4.47 -18.10
N PHE A 157 -0.24 -4.09 -18.89
CA PHE A 157 -0.96 -5.02 -19.75
C PHE A 157 0.00 -5.63 -20.79
N LYS A 158 -0.14 -6.92 -21.08
CA LYS A 158 0.61 -7.58 -22.16
C LYS A 158 0.50 -6.84 -23.51
N ALA A 159 -0.66 -6.24 -23.75
CA ALA A 159 -0.92 -5.42 -24.93
C ALA A 159 -0.02 -4.17 -25.04
N GLU A 160 0.65 -3.73 -23.96
CA GLU A 160 1.58 -2.61 -23.99
C GLU A 160 2.95 -2.95 -24.59
N GLY A 161 3.22 -4.25 -24.81
CA GLY A 161 4.36 -4.74 -25.57
C GLY A 161 5.55 -5.21 -24.73
N ASP A 162 6.43 -5.98 -25.37
CA ASP A 162 7.53 -6.71 -24.72
C ASP A 162 8.53 -5.78 -24.02
N VAL A 163 8.86 -4.64 -24.62
CA VAL A 163 9.81 -3.66 -24.03
C VAL A 163 9.34 -3.19 -22.65
N ARG A 164 8.02 -2.96 -22.49
CA ARG A 164 7.48 -2.58 -21.17
C ARG A 164 7.54 -3.75 -20.19
N MET A 165 7.36 -4.97 -20.65
CA MET A 165 7.48 -6.16 -19.82
C MET A 165 8.93 -6.39 -19.37
N GLU A 166 9.90 -6.24 -20.26
CA GLU A 166 11.34 -6.32 -19.92
C GLU A 166 11.75 -5.26 -18.91
N ASN A 167 11.29 -4.02 -19.09
CA ASN A 167 11.50 -2.95 -18.12
C ASN A 167 10.89 -3.29 -16.76
N THR A 168 9.71 -3.91 -16.76
CA THR A 168 9.01 -4.32 -15.54
C THR A 168 9.81 -5.35 -14.75
N ASP A 169 10.37 -6.36 -15.41
CA ASP A 169 11.17 -7.40 -14.75
C ASP A 169 12.38 -6.80 -14.02
N VAL A 170 13.08 -5.86 -14.69
CA VAL A 170 14.21 -5.13 -14.09
C VAL A 170 13.75 -4.28 -12.90
N GLY A 171 12.61 -3.59 -13.02
CA GLY A 171 12.06 -2.76 -11.95
C GLY A 171 11.62 -3.57 -10.73
N LEU A 172 10.96 -4.71 -10.95
CA LEU A 172 10.53 -5.62 -9.89
C LEU A 172 11.72 -6.18 -9.10
N GLU A 173 12.78 -6.62 -9.79
CA GLU A 173 13.97 -7.15 -9.15
C GLU A 173 14.60 -6.11 -8.20
N LYS A 174 14.82 -4.88 -8.70
CA LYS A 174 15.37 -3.78 -7.91
C LYS A 174 14.47 -3.36 -6.74
N LEU A 175 13.15 -3.30 -6.95
CA LEU A 175 12.21 -2.95 -5.88
C LEU A 175 12.18 -4.02 -4.80
N ARG A 176 12.23 -5.30 -5.16
CA ARG A 176 12.26 -6.40 -4.20
C ARG A 176 13.47 -6.34 -3.26
N GLU A 177 14.61 -5.84 -3.76
CA GLU A 177 15.82 -5.68 -2.96
C GLU A 177 15.74 -4.48 -1.99
N ASN A 178 14.91 -3.48 -2.31
CA ASN A 178 14.84 -2.20 -1.60
C ASN A 178 13.50 -1.97 -0.88
N THR A 179 12.65 -2.99 -0.73
CA THR A 179 11.39 -2.90 0.00
C THR A 179 11.26 -4.03 1.03
N ASP A 180 10.65 -3.74 2.17
CA ASP A 180 10.29 -4.76 3.15
C ASP A 180 9.16 -5.65 2.63
N THR A 181 8.18 -5.03 1.99
CA THR A 181 7.06 -5.72 1.32
C THR A 181 6.81 -5.09 -0.05
N LEU A 182 6.65 -5.91 -1.07
CA LEU A 182 6.30 -5.50 -2.43
C LEU A 182 4.96 -6.10 -2.85
N ILE A 183 3.93 -5.26 -2.89
CA ILE A 183 2.59 -5.61 -3.39
C ILE A 183 2.57 -5.40 -4.90
N VAL A 184 2.32 -6.46 -5.64
CA VAL A 184 2.29 -6.43 -7.10
C VAL A 184 0.88 -6.67 -7.62
N ILE A 185 0.42 -5.79 -8.51
CA ILE A 185 -0.91 -5.80 -9.10
C ILE A 185 -0.78 -6.00 -10.61
N PRO A 186 -1.03 -7.21 -11.15
CA PRO A 186 -0.99 -7.45 -12.58
C PRO A 186 -2.21 -6.83 -13.27
N ASN A 187 -2.01 -5.88 -14.19
CA ASN A 187 -3.10 -5.20 -14.88
C ASN A 187 -3.97 -6.17 -15.72
N ASP A 188 -3.37 -7.21 -16.29
CA ASP A 188 -4.13 -8.22 -17.05
C ASP A 188 -5.22 -8.88 -16.21
N ARG A 189 -4.99 -9.07 -14.90
CA ARG A 189 -5.98 -9.64 -13.98
C ARG A 189 -7.16 -8.72 -13.69
N LEU A 190 -6.97 -7.42 -13.86
CA LEU A 190 -8.08 -6.46 -13.73
C LEU A 190 -9.12 -6.65 -14.85
N LEU A 191 -8.70 -7.12 -16.03
CA LEU A 191 -9.61 -7.40 -17.14
C LEU A 191 -10.53 -8.61 -16.86
N GLU A 192 -10.13 -9.50 -15.95
CA GLU A 192 -10.98 -10.61 -15.50
C GLU A 192 -12.10 -10.12 -14.57
N VAL A 193 -11.83 -9.08 -13.77
CA VAL A 193 -12.81 -8.45 -12.87
C VAL A 193 -13.80 -7.58 -13.64
N VAL A 194 -13.32 -6.84 -14.64
CA VAL A 194 -14.10 -5.87 -15.42
C VAL A 194 -13.88 -6.07 -16.92
N PRO A 195 -14.44 -7.13 -17.49
CA PRO A 195 -14.26 -7.44 -18.90
C PRO A 195 -14.91 -6.38 -19.80
N ARG A 196 -14.29 -6.11 -20.94
CA ARG A 196 -14.78 -5.20 -22.01
C ARG A 196 -14.72 -3.70 -21.66
N LEU A 197 -13.85 -3.28 -20.74
CA LEU A 197 -13.61 -1.84 -20.51
C LEU A 197 -12.83 -1.23 -21.68
N PRO A 198 -13.13 0.03 -22.04
CA PRO A 198 -12.22 0.85 -22.83
C PRO A 198 -10.84 0.94 -22.16
N LEU A 199 -9.76 1.01 -22.96
CA LEU A 199 -8.39 1.02 -22.43
C LEU A 199 -8.12 2.09 -21.37
N ASN A 200 -8.65 3.31 -21.57
CA ASN A 200 -8.52 4.39 -20.59
C ASN A 200 -9.20 4.05 -19.25
N ASP A 201 -10.34 3.36 -19.30
CA ASP A 201 -11.05 2.95 -18.08
C ASP A 201 -10.33 1.80 -17.39
N ALA A 202 -9.68 0.90 -18.12
CA ALA A 202 -8.84 -0.15 -17.56
C ALA A 202 -7.65 0.41 -16.77
N PHE A 203 -6.97 1.45 -17.29
CA PHE A 203 -5.93 2.17 -16.54
C PHE A 203 -6.49 2.87 -15.29
N ARG A 204 -7.70 3.45 -15.38
CA ARG A 204 -8.35 4.06 -14.22
C ARG A 204 -8.65 3.03 -13.13
N VAL A 205 -9.04 1.82 -13.49
CA VAL A 205 -9.24 0.72 -12.52
C VAL A 205 -7.92 0.32 -11.87
N ALA A 206 -6.83 0.23 -12.64
CA ALA A 206 -5.51 -0.06 -12.09
C ALA A 206 -5.07 0.99 -11.04
N ASP A 207 -5.20 2.26 -11.36
CA ASP A 207 -4.89 3.35 -10.42
C ASP A 207 -5.80 3.30 -9.19
N GLU A 208 -7.09 2.95 -9.34
CA GLU A 208 -8.02 2.82 -8.23
C GLU A 208 -7.65 1.65 -7.30
N VAL A 209 -7.23 0.53 -7.85
CA VAL A 209 -6.76 -0.61 -7.05
C VAL A 209 -5.50 -0.26 -6.26
N LEU A 210 -4.53 0.45 -6.88
CA LEU A 210 -3.37 0.99 -6.18
C LEU A 210 -3.79 1.90 -5.01
N MET A 211 -4.68 2.85 -5.28
CA MET A 211 -5.20 3.76 -4.27
C MET A 211 -5.88 3.00 -3.12
N ARG A 212 -6.78 2.06 -3.42
CA ARG A 212 -7.49 1.26 -2.40
C ARG A 212 -6.54 0.44 -1.55
N ALA A 213 -5.48 -0.12 -2.15
CA ALA A 213 -4.46 -0.86 -1.42
C ALA A 213 -3.75 0.03 -0.39
N VAL A 214 -3.23 1.16 -0.82
CA VAL A 214 -2.53 2.12 0.05
C VAL A 214 -3.47 2.70 1.10
N LYS A 215 -4.66 3.16 0.68
CA LYS A 215 -5.68 3.74 1.57
C LYS A 215 -6.13 2.74 2.63
N GLY A 216 -6.38 1.49 2.24
CA GLY A 216 -6.82 0.44 3.16
C GLY A 216 -5.81 0.15 4.26
N ILE A 217 -4.52 0.10 3.95
CA ILE A 217 -3.46 -0.11 4.95
C ILE A 217 -3.28 1.14 5.82
N THR A 218 -3.23 2.31 5.20
CA THR A 218 -3.02 3.57 5.92
C THR A 218 -4.14 3.84 6.91
N GLU A 219 -5.38 3.70 6.49
CA GLU A 219 -6.55 3.95 7.32
C GLU A 219 -6.70 2.96 8.47
N LEU A 220 -6.22 1.71 8.32
CA LEU A 220 -6.18 0.74 9.42
C LEU A 220 -5.34 1.22 10.61
N ILE A 221 -4.28 1.99 10.34
CA ILE A 221 -3.36 2.51 11.35
C ILE A 221 -3.83 3.86 11.89
N THR A 222 -4.39 4.70 11.01
CA THR A 222 -4.60 6.12 11.30
C THR A 222 -6.04 6.48 11.66
N LYS A 223 -7.02 5.68 11.22
CA LYS A 223 -8.44 5.92 11.54
C LYS A 223 -8.85 5.14 12.78
N PRO A 224 -9.56 5.77 13.72
CA PRO A 224 -10.22 5.03 14.80
C PRO A 224 -11.21 4.02 14.22
N GLY A 225 -11.04 2.76 14.54
CA GLY A 225 -11.94 1.66 14.17
C GLY A 225 -12.56 1.01 15.41
N LEU A 226 -13.39 -0.02 15.22
CA LEU A 226 -13.89 -0.85 16.33
C LEU A 226 -12.79 -1.74 16.88
N ILE A 227 -11.91 -2.22 16.00
CA ILE A 227 -10.68 -2.94 16.34
C ILE A 227 -9.55 -2.24 15.59
N ASN A 228 -8.70 -1.57 16.35
CA ASN A 228 -7.57 -0.85 15.79
C ASN A 228 -6.34 -1.75 15.74
N LEU A 229 -5.58 -1.59 14.67
CA LEU A 229 -4.22 -2.10 14.58
C LEU A 229 -3.26 -0.99 14.96
N ASP A 230 -2.29 -1.29 15.79
CA ASP A 230 -1.18 -0.38 15.99
C ASP A 230 -0.13 -0.53 14.86
N PHE A 231 0.71 0.49 14.73
CA PHE A 231 1.77 0.46 13.72
C PHE A 231 2.76 -0.70 13.91
N ALA A 232 2.99 -1.12 15.17
CA ALA A 232 3.89 -2.22 15.48
C ALA A 232 3.37 -3.56 14.95
N ASP A 233 2.06 -3.78 14.98
CA ASP A 233 1.42 -4.96 14.40
C ASP A 233 1.62 -5.01 12.89
N VAL A 234 1.28 -3.92 12.19
CA VAL A 234 1.47 -3.81 10.74
C VAL A 234 2.94 -3.98 10.37
N ARG A 235 3.85 -3.34 11.10
CA ARG A 235 5.30 -3.48 10.91
C ARG A 235 5.75 -4.94 11.03
N THR A 236 5.20 -5.69 11.98
CA THR A 236 5.57 -7.09 12.21
C THR A 236 5.19 -8.01 11.04
N VAL A 237 4.07 -7.73 10.36
CA VAL A 237 3.61 -8.51 9.19
C VAL A 237 4.30 -8.06 7.90
N MET A 238 4.56 -6.76 7.78
CA MET A 238 5.08 -6.17 6.54
C MET A 238 6.61 -6.13 6.47
N LYS A 239 7.30 -6.10 7.62
CA LYS A 239 8.76 -6.15 7.63
C LYS A 239 9.23 -7.54 7.21
N ASP A 240 10.15 -7.60 6.25
CA ASP A 240 10.62 -8.83 5.64
C ASP A 240 9.49 -9.69 5.02
N GLY A 241 8.36 -9.06 4.69
CA GLY A 241 7.21 -9.72 4.09
C GLY A 241 7.47 -10.20 2.65
N GLY A 242 8.46 -9.63 1.98
CA GLY A 242 8.84 -9.99 0.61
C GLY A 242 7.73 -9.68 -0.39
N MET A 243 7.42 -10.64 -1.26
CA MET A 243 6.29 -10.48 -2.20
C MET A 243 4.97 -10.62 -1.47
N ALA A 244 4.05 -9.73 -1.80
CA ALA A 244 2.69 -9.74 -1.28
C ALA A 244 1.67 -9.58 -2.42
N MET A 245 0.51 -10.17 -2.21
CA MET A 245 -0.63 -10.07 -3.11
C MET A 245 -1.83 -9.49 -2.35
N ILE A 246 -2.76 -8.90 -3.10
CA ILE A 246 -3.91 -8.23 -2.53
C ILE A 246 -5.21 -8.82 -3.10
N GLY A 247 -6.18 -9.02 -2.22
CA GLY A 247 -7.53 -9.43 -2.59
C GLY A 247 -8.57 -8.45 -2.07
N PHE A 248 -9.58 -8.18 -2.89
CA PHE A 248 -10.74 -7.38 -2.53
C PHE A 248 -12.01 -8.20 -2.68
N GLY A 249 -12.87 -8.12 -1.67
CA GLY A 249 -14.19 -8.72 -1.74
C GLY A 249 -15.23 -7.79 -1.12
N GLU A 250 -16.40 -7.75 -1.75
CA GLU A 250 -17.54 -6.99 -1.27
C GLU A 250 -18.79 -7.85 -1.39
N ALA A 251 -19.58 -7.89 -0.35
CA ALA A 251 -20.83 -8.66 -0.33
C ALA A 251 -21.91 -7.96 0.51
N ASP A 252 -23.14 -8.29 0.21
CA ASP A 252 -24.35 -7.83 0.89
C ASP A 252 -25.20 -9.04 1.34
N GLY A 253 -26.26 -8.77 2.13
CA GLY A 253 -27.19 -9.81 2.58
C GLY A 253 -26.75 -10.56 3.82
N GLN A 254 -27.38 -11.73 4.08
CA GLN A 254 -27.24 -12.44 5.35
C GLN A 254 -25.86 -13.08 5.59
N ASN A 255 -25.15 -13.47 4.52
CA ASN A 255 -23.83 -14.11 4.60
C ASN A 255 -22.70 -13.18 4.16
N LYS A 256 -22.93 -11.86 4.19
CA LYS A 256 -22.00 -10.86 3.65
C LYS A 256 -20.57 -11.01 4.19
N ALA A 257 -20.41 -11.42 5.46
CA ALA A 257 -19.10 -11.61 6.08
C ALA A 257 -18.29 -12.72 5.40
N ILE A 258 -18.85 -13.90 5.28
CA ILE A 258 -18.19 -15.06 4.67
C ILE A 258 -18.00 -14.84 3.15
N GLU A 259 -19.02 -14.28 2.49
CA GLU A 259 -18.96 -14.05 1.03
C GLU A 259 -17.96 -12.98 0.65
N SER A 260 -17.81 -11.90 1.42
CA SER A 260 -16.79 -10.88 1.16
C SER A 260 -15.37 -11.45 1.27
N VAL A 261 -15.10 -12.29 2.27
CA VAL A 261 -13.82 -12.98 2.43
C VAL A 261 -13.57 -13.94 1.27
N ARG A 262 -14.55 -14.76 0.90
CA ARG A 262 -14.42 -15.70 -0.24
C ARG A 262 -14.14 -14.96 -1.54
N LYS A 263 -14.82 -13.84 -1.78
CA LYS A 263 -14.54 -12.98 -2.94
C LYS A 263 -13.14 -12.37 -2.88
N ALA A 264 -12.66 -11.97 -1.71
CA ALA A 264 -11.30 -11.48 -1.55
C ALA A 264 -10.27 -12.58 -1.83
N LEU A 265 -10.47 -13.79 -1.30
CA LEU A 265 -9.59 -14.94 -1.52
C LEU A 265 -9.61 -15.45 -2.96
N SER A 266 -10.78 -15.38 -3.63
CA SER A 266 -10.94 -15.74 -5.05
C SER A 266 -10.70 -14.57 -6.02
N SER A 267 -10.21 -13.44 -5.50
CA SER A 267 -9.90 -12.28 -6.33
C SER A 267 -8.81 -12.64 -7.35
N PRO A 268 -8.99 -12.35 -8.64
CA PRO A 268 -7.97 -12.58 -9.66
C PRO A 268 -6.63 -11.87 -9.33
N LEU A 269 -6.67 -10.83 -8.51
CA LEU A 269 -5.48 -10.09 -8.06
C LEU A 269 -4.67 -10.87 -7.02
N LEU A 270 -5.28 -11.84 -6.33
CA LEU A 270 -4.62 -12.68 -5.32
C LEU A 270 -4.06 -13.98 -5.90
N ASP A 271 -3.97 -14.18 -7.16
CA ASP A 271 -3.54 -15.35 -7.93
C ASP A 271 -2.35 -16.15 -7.34
N VAL A 272 -2.50 -16.59 -6.09
CA VAL A 272 -1.52 -17.37 -5.33
C VAL A 272 -2.22 -18.35 -4.41
N ASP A 273 -1.55 -19.45 -4.11
CA ASP A 273 -1.98 -20.35 -3.04
C ASP A 273 -1.70 -19.68 -1.67
N VAL A 274 -2.77 -19.33 -0.97
CA VAL A 274 -2.67 -18.69 0.35
C VAL A 274 -2.32 -19.67 1.46
N SER A 275 -2.38 -20.99 1.20
CA SER A 275 -2.07 -22.02 2.20
C SER A 275 -0.60 -21.99 2.64
N ASP A 276 0.30 -21.52 1.77
CA ASP A 276 1.74 -21.37 2.04
C ASP A 276 2.13 -19.97 2.56
N ALA A 277 1.15 -19.07 2.70
CA ALA A 277 1.41 -17.70 3.11
C ALA A 277 1.94 -17.61 4.55
N LYS A 278 2.93 -16.76 4.76
CA LYS A 278 3.54 -16.54 6.09
C LYS A 278 2.67 -15.66 6.99
N SER A 279 2.08 -14.62 6.40
CA SER A 279 1.25 -13.69 7.17
C SER A 279 0.13 -13.09 6.31
N ALA A 280 -0.91 -12.63 6.98
CA ALA A 280 -1.98 -11.87 6.35
C ALA A 280 -2.36 -10.65 7.18
N LEU A 281 -2.68 -9.57 6.46
CA LEU A 281 -3.35 -8.40 6.99
C LEU A 281 -4.78 -8.38 6.43
N VAL A 282 -5.75 -8.34 7.34
CA VAL A 282 -7.19 -8.38 7.00
C VAL A 282 -7.85 -7.10 7.46
N ASN A 283 -8.43 -6.35 6.56
CA ASN A 283 -9.28 -5.20 6.89
C ASN A 283 -10.74 -5.53 6.55
N VAL A 284 -11.58 -5.51 7.55
CA VAL A 284 -13.03 -5.69 7.41
C VAL A 284 -13.69 -4.32 7.62
N THR A 285 -14.37 -3.82 6.60
CA THR A 285 -15.11 -2.56 6.68
C THR A 285 -16.59 -2.84 6.45
N GLY A 286 -17.44 -2.42 7.38
CA GLY A 286 -18.88 -2.54 7.26
C GLY A 286 -19.60 -1.24 7.56
N GLY A 287 -20.94 -1.24 7.45
CA GLY A 287 -21.77 -0.13 7.86
C GLY A 287 -21.96 -0.07 9.40
N GLU A 288 -22.71 0.92 9.86
CA GLU A 288 -23.09 1.03 11.28
C GLU A 288 -23.95 -0.16 11.77
N ASP A 289 -24.49 -0.92 10.82
CA ASP A 289 -25.30 -2.13 11.06
C ASP A 289 -24.46 -3.40 11.21
N MET A 290 -23.12 -3.32 11.02
CA MET A 290 -22.23 -4.48 11.13
C MET A 290 -22.18 -4.99 12.58
N THR A 291 -22.37 -6.31 12.75
CA THR A 291 -22.32 -6.97 14.05
C THR A 291 -20.93 -7.52 14.37
N VAL A 292 -20.66 -7.74 15.65
CA VAL A 292 -19.42 -8.40 16.10
C VAL A 292 -19.31 -9.81 15.53
N GLU A 293 -20.43 -10.56 15.48
CA GLU A 293 -20.50 -11.90 14.94
C GLU A 293 -20.12 -11.94 13.44
N GLU A 294 -20.52 -10.93 12.67
CA GLU A 294 -20.13 -10.81 11.26
C GLU A 294 -18.62 -10.58 11.11
N ALA A 295 -18.03 -9.70 11.93
CA ALA A 295 -16.59 -9.45 11.91
C ALA A 295 -15.78 -10.70 12.32
N GLU A 296 -16.21 -11.42 13.37
CA GLU A 296 -15.59 -12.68 13.79
C GLU A 296 -15.72 -13.77 12.73
N SER A 297 -16.89 -13.88 12.07
CA SER A 297 -17.12 -14.85 10.99
C SER A 297 -16.22 -14.62 9.81
N ALA A 298 -15.96 -13.36 9.45
CA ALA A 298 -15.01 -13.00 8.39
C ALA A 298 -13.58 -13.47 8.75
N LEU A 299 -13.13 -13.21 9.99
CA LEU A 299 -11.81 -13.65 10.45
C LEU A 299 -11.66 -15.17 10.48
N GLN A 300 -12.67 -15.86 10.97
CA GLN A 300 -12.67 -17.33 11.02
C GLN A 300 -12.59 -17.94 9.62
N GLU A 301 -13.23 -17.31 8.62
CA GLU A 301 -13.17 -17.80 7.24
C GLU A 301 -11.78 -17.62 6.64
N VAL A 302 -11.09 -16.49 6.88
CA VAL A 302 -9.68 -16.31 6.48
C VAL A 302 -8.79 -17.35 7.15
N SER A 303 -8.94 -17.55 8.47
CA SER A 303 -8.11 -18.48 9.25
C SER A 303 -8.23 -19.94 8.78
N LYS A 304 -9.39 -20.36 8.26
CA LYS A 304 -9.57 -21.70 7.70
C LYS A 304 -8.79 -21.95 6.41
N MET A 305 -8.48 -20.90 5.67
CA MET A 305 -7.84 -20.98 4.36
C MET A 305 -6.32 -20.82 4.42
N MET A 306 -5.80 -20.36 5.54
CA MET A 306 -4.38 -20.13 5.74
C MET A 306 -3.71 -21.23 6.55
N SER A 307 -2.37 -21.31 6.48
CA SER A 307 -1.59 -22.18 7.35
C SER A 307 -1.90 -21.93 8.83
N PRO A 308 -1.98 -22.98 9.68
CA PRO A 308 -2.12 -22.81 11.12
C PRO A 308 -0.99 -21.98 11.76
N ASP A 309 0.19 -21.96 11.14
CA ASP A 309 1.35 -21.19 11.59
C ASP A 309 1.39 -19.76 11.03
N ALA A 310 0.45 -19.41 10.16
CA ALA A 310 0.39 -18.07 9.57
C ALA A 310 -0.01 -17.03 10.62
N ARG A 311 0.69 -15.89 10.60
CA ARG A 311 0.33 -14.75 11.44
C ARG A 311 -0.78 -13.95 10.76
N ILE A 312 -1.96 -13.90 11.37
CA ILE A 312 -3.08 -13.12 10.87
C ILE A 312 -3.26 -11.90 11.79
N ILE A 313 -3.18 -10.71 11.21
CA ILE A 313 -3.49 -9.44 11.86
C ILE A 313 -4.72 -8.85 11.19
N TRP A 314 -5.67 -8.39 11.99
CA TRP A 314 -6.94 -7.92 11.48
C TRP A 314 -7.44 -6.67 12.18
N GLY A 315 -8.12 -5.82 11.41
CA GLY A 315 -8.80 -4.64 11.91
C GLY A 315 -10.21 -4.54 11.38
N VAL A 316 -11.05 -3.82 12.13
CA VAL A 316 -12.45 -3.61 11.79
C VAL A 316 -12.77 -2.13 11.79
N GLN A 317 -13.30 -1.66 10.66
CA GLN A 317 -13.67 -0.26 10.46
C GLN A 317 -15.16 -0.13 10.16
N VAL A 318 -15.72 1.01 10.55
CA VAL A 318 -17.09 1.38 10.20
C VAL A 318 -17.07 2.52 9.20
N SER A 319 -17.79 2.34 8.09
CA SER A 319 -18.03 3.37 7.09
C SER A 319 -19.54 3.59 6.94
N PRO A 320 -20.05 4.80 7.27
CA PRO A 320 -21.49 5.09 7.15
C PRO A 320 -22.05 4.95 5.74
N GLU A 321 -21.16 4.92 4.73
CA GLU A 321 -21.54 4.76 3.32
C GLU A 321 -21.93 3.32 2.99
N LEU A 322 -21.44 2.32 3.78
CA LEU A 322 -21.69 0.91 3.57
C LEU A 322 -22.92 0.45 4.36
N LYS A 323 -24.10 0.61 3.76
CA LYS A 323 -25.35 0.11 4.36
C LYS A 323 -25.59 -1.33 3.93
N ASN A 324 -25.64 -2.25 4.90
CA ASN A 324 -25.83 -3.69 4.71
C ASN A 324 -24.80 -4.35 3.75
N VAL A 325 -23.64 -3.72 3.60
CA VAL A 325 -22.52 -4.19 2.80
C VAL A 325 -21.32 -4.41 3.70
N LEU A 326 -20.57 -5.48 3.44
CA LEU A 326 -19.30 -5.74 4.09
C LEU A 326 -18.21 -5.87 3.04
N ARG A 327 -17.12 -5.16 3.26
CA ARG A 327 -15.96 -5.13 2.38
C ARG A 327 -14.76 -5.72 3.11
N THR A 328 -14.08 -6.65 2.45
CA THR A 328 -12.84 -7.25 2.96
C THR A 328 -11.68 -6.89 2.03
N LEU A 329 -10.64 -6.33 2.61
CA LEU A 329 -9.32 -6.19 2.02
C LEU A 329 -8.41 -7.23 2.67
N LEU A 330 -7.78 -8.05 1.85
CA LEU A 330 -6.84 -9.08 2.29
C LEU A 330 -5.49 -8.83 1.64
N ILE A 331 -4.43 -8.74 2.43
CA ILE A 331 -3.05 -8.68 1.95
C ILE A 331 -2.32 -9.88 2.51
N VAL A 332 -1.76 -10.68 1.62
CA VAL A 332 -1.06 -11.92 1.97
C VAL A 332 0.41 -11.75 1.62
N THR A 333 1.29 -11.99 2.59
CA THR A 333 2.74 -11.81 2.45
C THR A 333 3.49 -13.14 2.46
N GLY A 334 4.70 -13.13 1.91
CA GLY A 334 5.55 -14.32 1.85
C GLY A 334 5.08 -15.37 0.85
N VAL A 335 4.27 -14.96 -0.12
CA VAL A 335 3.73 -15.84 -1.18
C VAL A 335 4.69 -15.97 -2.36
N LYS A 336 4.58 -17.09 -3.07
CA LYS A 336 5.29 -17.33 -4.33
C LYS A 336 4.29 -17.26 -5.47
N SER A 337 4.45 -16.28 -6.36
CA SER A 337 3.65 -16.23 -7.59
C SER A 337 4.50 -16.74 -8.75
N GLU A 338 4.06 -17.81 -9.40
CA GLU A 338 4.75 -18.35 -10.58
C GLU A 338 4.79 -17.34 -11.73
N GLN A 339 3.79 -16.48 -11.85
CA GLN A 339 3.71 -15.47 -12.90
C GLN A 339 4.71 -14.32 -12.72
N ILE A 340 5.07 -14.02 -11.47
CA ILE A 340 6.03 -12.96 -11.13
C ILE A 340 7.45 -13.52 -11.07
N TYR A 341 7.60 -14.81 -10.71
CA TYR A 341 8.90 -15.49 -10.58
C TYR A 341 9.32 -16.29 -11.82
N ALA A 342 8.39 -16.65 -12.70
CA ALA A 342 8.77 -17.33 -13.93
C ALA A 342 9.71 -16.39 -14.71
N LYS A 343 11.02 -16.66 -14.62
CA LYS A 343 11.96 -16.14 -15.62
C LYS A 343 11.36 -16.54 -16.96
N ARG A 344 10.80 -15.57 -17.67
CA ARG A 344 10.39 -15.78 -19.03
C ARG A 344 11.63 -16.27 -19.74
N ASP A 345 11.58 -17.51 -20.22
CA ASP A 345 12.67 -18.08 -21.01
C ASP A 345 12.61 -17.40 -22.39
N THR A 346 12.96 -16.09 -22.39
CA THR A 346 12.87 -15.18 -23.52
C THR A 346 13.73 -15.64 -24.71
N LYS A 347 14.62 -16.63 -24.51
CA LYS A 347 15.43 -17.23 -25.56
C LYS A 347 14.76 -18.40 -26.30
N LYS A 348 13.82 -19.14 -25.64
CA LYS A 348 13.18 -20.30 -26.26
C LYS A 348 11.99 -19.93 -27.18
N GLU A 349 11.25 -18.89 -26.81
CA GLU A 349 10.08 -18.50 -27.61
C GLU A 349 10.40 -17.64 -28.85
N ARG A 350 11.57 -16.97 -28.89
CA ARG A 350 11.94 -16.07 -30.02
C ARG A 350 12.34 -16.79 -31.32
N TYR A 351 12.77 -18.06 -31.27
CA TYR A 351 13.32 -18.69 -32.47
C TYR A 351 12.80 -20.09 -32.79
N GLY A 352 11.97 -20.71 -31.97
CA GLY A 352 11.42 -22.06 -32.25
C GLY A 352 12.51 -23.12 -32.49
N ILE A 353 13.73 -22.91 -32.00
CA ILE A 353 14.87 -23.79 -32.23
C ILE A 353 15.17 -24.53 -30.93
N GLU A 354 14.84 -25.82 -30.88
CA GLU A 354 15.38 -26.73 -29.87
C GLU A 354 16.91 -26.85 -30.08
N ILE A 355 17.68 -26.36 -29.15
CA ILE A 355 19.10 -26.69 -29.10
C ILE A 355 19.21 -28.05 -28.42
N VAL A 356 19.36 -29.12 -29.22
CA VAL A 356 19.71 -30.44 -28.75
C VAL A 356 21.19 -30.43 -28.42
N HIS A 357 21.53 -30.71 -27.16
CA HIS A 357 22.89 -30.99 -26.69
C HIS A 357 23.16 -32.48 -26.77
#